data_24ab9cb08c4f71bdfc69bfe3e76833e3
#
_entry.id   24ab9cb08c4f71bdfc69bfe3e76833e3
#
_cell.length_a   1.000
_cell.length_b   1.000
_cell.length_c   1.000
_cell.angle_alpha   90.00
_cell.angle_beta   90.00
_cell.angle_gamma   90.00
#
_symmetry.space_group_name_H-M   'P 1'
#
loop_
_entity.id
_entity.type
_entity.pdbx_description
1 polymer ?
#
loop_
_entity_poly.entity_id
_entity_poly.type
_entity_poly.pdbx_seq_one_letter_code
_entity_poly.pdbx_strand_id
1 'polypeptide(L)'
;MMQGALENITQAVGNTPIVRLNKVTHGLASEIYVKCEYLNPGGSHKDRLAWNLLRRAEEDGLKPGGTIVEATSGNTGASLALLAAVRGYKCIFVMPDKMSQEKILNLRAFGAKVVVCPTAVDAEDPRSYYKVSRRIADETPNSFYANQYHNPANPEAHYLSSAPEIWKQTGGDFDAFVAGMGTGGTISGCGKYFKERKPEIKLVGVDPIGSLYYDFVKSGRITKPFSYKVEGIGEDFFPTTMNLKILDEIVRVDDKECFLLTRELTRTEGLFVGGSGGAAVAGAIKYAKANDRPGLKILVFLCDGGNKYVSKIFNDDWMRENGFLEDQPGLGTVRDLLAAKGHAEMVTATTQSKVREVIELMKRQSISQVPVVEKGKLRGIVAEVDLLRHLVTGTKRLDSPIGDIAESDYATVSPDTKVELVQAALADAKVAIVTDEETVKGIVTKIDLIDFLARQPSKGATMPPPAPGKAAKAKANKNGSHKAKKPAPRAKAKARARA
;
A
#
# COMPACT_ATOMS: atom_id res chain seq x y z
N MET A 1 -30.32 17.48 -21.25
CA MET A 1 -29.25 17.12 -20.29
C MET A 1 -28.70 18.40 -19.69
N MET A 2 -28.29 18.38 -18.42
CA MET A 2 -27.67 19.55 -17.77
C MET A 2 -26.36 19.88 -18.50
N GLN A 3 -26.06 21.17 -18.73
CA GLN A 3 -24.83 21.60 -19.40
C GLN A 3 -23.59 21.12 -18.60
N GLY A 4 -22.67 20.47 -19.25
CA GLY A 4 -21.46 19.89 -18.64
C GLY A 4 -21.65 18.52 -17.97
N ALA A 5 -22.86 17.96 -17.93
CA ALA A 5 -23.09 16.62 -17.45
C ALA A 5 -22.66 15.57 -18.50
N LEU A 6 -21.98 14.52 -18.05
CA LEU A 6 -21.68 13.35 -18.87
C LEU A 6 -22.93 12.44 -18.91
N GLU A 7 -23.14 11.77 -20.01
CA GLU A 7 -24.26 10.82 -20.18
C GLU A 7 -24.09 9.62 -19.25
N ASN A 8 -22.85 9.15 -19.12
CA ASN A 8 -22.48 8.06 -18.21
C ASN A 8 -21.00 8.14 -17.84
N ILE A 9 -20.60 7.35 -16.87
CA ILE A 9 -19.25 7.39 -16.30
C ILE A 9 -18.14 7.00 -17.30
N THR A 10 -18.44 6.26 -18.35
CA THR A 10 -17.43 5.85 -19.36
C THR A 10 -16.90 7.04 -20.17
N GLN A 11 -17.67 8.14 -20.26
CA GLN A 11 -17.22 9.38 -20.89
C GLN A 11 -16.20 10.18 -20.05
N ALA A 12 -16.00 9.78 -18.79
CA ALA A 12 -14.97 10.34 -17.92
C ALA A 12 -13.59 9.66 -18.09
N VAL A 13 -13.50 8.63 -18.95
CA VAL A 13 -12.21 7.98 -19.23
C VAL A 13 -11.32 8.94 -20.01
N GLY A 14 -10.11 9.15 -19.50
CA GLY A 14 -9.17 10.08 -20.08
C GLY A 14 -9.16 11.47 -19.42
N ASN A 15 -8.56 12.44 -20.11
CA ASN A 15 -8.34 13.80 -19.62
C ASN A 15 -7.67 13.84 -18.23
N THR A 16 -6.80 12.86 -17.96
CA THR A 16 -6.07 12.78 -16.71
C THR A 16 -4.96 13.84 -16.66
N PRO A 17 -4.65 14.42 -15.49
CA PRO A 17 -3.67 15.51 -15.39
C PRO A 17 -2.24 14.99 -15.53
N ILE A 18 -1.36 15.94 -15.92
CA ILE A 18 0.09 15.81 -15.81
C ILE A 18 0.55 16.70 -14.65
N VAL A 19 1.35 16.16 -13.72
CA VAL A 19 1.82 16.83 -12.52
C VAL A 19 3.35 16.79 -12.48
N ARG A 20 3.99 17.91 -12.11
CA ARG A 20 5.44 17.96 -11.90
C ARG A 20 5.78 17.39 -10.53
N LEU A 21 6.81 16.54 -10.44
CA LEU A 21 7.39 16.12 -9.17
C LEU A 21 8.36 17.17 -8.65
N ASN A 22 8.39 17.39 -7.36
CA ASN A 22 9.18 18.45 -6.74
C ASN A 22 10.08 17.94 -5.61
N LYS A 23 9.56 17.16 -4.68
CA LYS A 23 10.28 16.75 -3.46
C LYS A 23 11.10 15.48 -3.70
N VAL A 24 10.51 14.46 -4.30
CA VAL A 24 11.21 13.19 -4.58
C VAL A 24 12.28 13.32 -5.65
N THR A 25 12.28 14.42 -6.40
CA THR A 25 13.26 14.75 -7.44
C THR A 25 14.24 15.83 -7.02
N HIS A 26 14.22 16.23 -5.74
CA HIS A 26 15.12 17.25 -5.24
C HIS A 26 16.60 16.90 -5.50
N GLY A 27 17.34 17.86 -6.03
CA GLY A 27 18.76 17.68 -6.38
C GLY A 27 19.02 17.24 -7.82
N LEU A 28 17.97 16.96 -8.63
CA LEU A 28 18.10 16.77 -10.06
C LEU A 28 18.01 18.13 -10.79
N ALA A 29 18.81 18.31 -11.83
CA ALA A 29 18.68 19.42 -12.77
C ALA A 29 17.56 19.18 -13.80
N SER A 30 17.22 17.91 -14.03
CA SER A 30 16.14 17.44 -14.90
C SER A 30 14.78 17.62 -14.24
N GLU A 31 13.75 17.82 -15.08
CA GLU A 31 12.36 17.92 -14.63
C GLU A 31 11.61 16.61 -14.89
N ILE A 32 10.95 16.08 -13.87
CA ILE A 32 10.14 14.86 -13.98
C ILE A 32 8.66 15.22 -13.81
N TYR A 33 7.86 14.82 -14.78
CA TYR A 33 6.41 14.98 -14.82
C TYR A 33 5.75 13.62 -14.82
N VAL A 34 4.57 13.52 -14.20
CA VAL A 34 3.83 12.26 -14.10
C VAL A 34 2.43 12.40 -14.69
N LYS A 35 2.06 11.49 -15.56
CA LYS A 35 0.70 11.33 -16.11
C LYS A 35 -0.12 10.48 -15.16
N CYS A 36 -1.12 11.07 -14.51
CA CYS A 36 -1.87 10.47 -13.39
C CYS A 36 -3.06 9.61 -13.88
N GLU A 37 -2.78 8.47 -14.51
CA GLU A 37 -3.81 7.60 -15.08
C GLU A 37 -4.67 6.87 -14.03
N TYR A 38 -4.29 6.88 -12.77
CA TYR A 38 -5.13 6.39 -11.67
C TYR A 38 -6.37 7.25 -11.40
N LEU A 39 -6.48 8.43 -12.02
CA LEU A 39 -7.65 9.30 -11.95
C LEU A 39 -8.73 8.96 -12.97
N ASN A 40 -8.54 7.94 -13.79
CA ASN A 40 -9.64 7.38 -14.57
C ASN A 40 -10.73 6.79 -13.65
N PRO A 41 -12.00 6.71 -14.05
CA PRO A 41 -13.11 6.28 -13.19
C PRO A 41 -12.96 4.88 -12.57
N GLY A 42 -12.31 3.94 -13.26
CA GLY A 42 -11.96 2.60 -12.72
C GLY A 42 -10.65 2.58 -11.92
N GLY A 43 -10.02 3.75 -11.72
CA GLY A 43 -8.81 3.92 -10.92
C GLY A 43 -7.55 3.39 -11.59
N SER A 44 -7.51 3.28 -12.92
CA SER A 44 -6.31 2.87 -13.66
C SER A 44 -6.37 3.21 -15.15
N HIS A 45 -5.20 3.17 -15.80
CA HIS A 45 -5.07 3.31 -17.25
C HIS A 45 -5.80 2.21 -18.04
N LYS A 46 -6.16 1.10 -17.39
CA LYS A 46 -6.87 -0.01 -18.03
C LYS A 46 -8.28 0.37 -18.50
N ASP A 47 -8.83 1.47 -18.01
CA ASP A 47 -10.12 1.99 -18.52
C ASP A 47 -10.02 2.33 -20.02
N ARG A 48 -8.89 2.88 -20.45
CA ARG A 48 -8.64 3.15 -21.88
C ARG A 48 -8.52 1.86 -22.70
N LEU A 49 -7.83 0.86 -22.14
CA LEU A 49 -7.72 -0.46 -22.75
C LEU A 49 -9.11 -1.12 -22.86
N ALA A 50 -9.85 -1.18 -21.77
CA ALA A 50 -11.17 -1.80 -21.73
C ALA A 50 -12.14 -1.12 -22.71
N TRP A 51 -12.09 0.21 -22.79
CA TRP A 51 -12.88 0.98 -23.74
C TRP A 51 -12.60 0.55 -25.20
N ASN A 52 -11.33 0.44 -25.59
CA ASN A 52 -10.95 0.07 -26.95
C ASN A 52 -11.22 -1.41 -27.25
N LEU A 53 -10.99 -2.30 -26.26
CA LEU A 53 -11.32 -3.73 -26.38
C LEU A 53 -12.81 -3.92 -26.65
N LEU A 54 -13.67 -3.23 -25.91
CA LEU A 54 -15.11 -3.34 -26.07
C LEU A 54 -15.57 -2.72 -27.40
N ARG A 55 -15.01 -1.58 -27.80
CA ARG A 55 -15.30 -0.97 -29.10
C ARG A 55 -14.95 -1.94 -30.25
N ARG A 56 -13.77 -2.56 -30.20
CA ARG A 56 -13.35 -3.55 -31.22
C ARG A 56 -14.24 -4.80 -31.20
N ALA A 57 -14.59 -5.28 -30.01
CA ALA A 57 -15.49 -6.42 -29.88
C ALA A 57 -16.87 -6.16 -30.54
N GLU A 58 -17.40 -4.94 -30.35
CA GLU A 58 -18.67 -4.51 -30.99
C GLU A 58 -18.54 -4.42 -32.51
N GLU A 59 -17.42 -3.86 -33.00
CA GLU A 59 -17.10 -3.82 -34.45
C GLU A 59 -16.95 -5.23 -35.04
N ASP A 60 -16.40 -6.18 -34.28
CA ASP A 60 -16.21 -7.58 -34.64
C ASP A 60 -17.48 -8.44 -34.45
N GLY A 61 -18.59 -7.83 -34.03
CA GLY A 61 -19.91 -8.46 -34.00
C GLY A 61 -20.40 -8.93 -32.63
N LEU A 62 -19.77 -8.53 -31.52
CA LEU A 62 -20.35 -8.75 -30.19
C LEU A 62 -21.69 -8.02 -30.07
N LYS A 63 -22.76 -8.76 -29.86
CA LYS A 63 -24.11 -8.20 -29.77
C LYS A 63 -24.42 -7.73 -28.34
N PRO A 64 -25.34 -6.76 -28.17
CA PRO A 64 -25.83 -6.36 -26.84
C PRO A 64 -26.22 -7.56 -25.98
N GLY A 65 -25.91 -7.49 -24.68
CA GLY A 65 -26.14 -8.58 -23.73
C GLY A 65 -25.15 -9.75 -23.84
N GLY A 66 -24.13 -9.63 -24.71
CA GLY A 66 -23.03 -10.58 -24.83
C GLY A 66 -22.16 -10.68 -23.57
N THR A 67 -21.20 -11.60 -23.61
CA THR A 67 -20.36 -11.93 -22.46
C THR A 67 -18.90 -11.63 -22.76
N ILE A 68 -18.27 -10.81 -21.91
CA ILE A 68 -16.83 -10.53 -21.94
C ILE A 68 -16.15 -11.56 -21.02
N VAL A 69 -15.14 -12.24 -21.54
CA VAL A 69 -14.34 -13.22 -20.79
C VAL A 69 -12.89 -12.77 -20.76
N GLU A 70 -12.27 -12.79 -19.57
CA GLU A 70 -10.85 -12.43 -19.43
C GLU A 70 -10.18 -13.19 -18.28
N ALA A 71 -8.92 -13.57 -18.52
CA ALA A 71 -8.01 -14.04 -17.48
C ALA A 71 -7.34 -12.84 -16.81
N THR A 72 -7.85 -12.41 -15.67
CA THR A 72 -7.35 -11.18 -15.01
C THR A 72 -7.42 -11.24 -13.51
N SER A 73 -6.43 -10.67 -12.87
CA SER A 73 -6.35 -10.57 -11.39
C SER A 73 -6.44 -9.13 -10.88
N GLY A 74 -6.74 -8.14 -11.74
CA GLY A 74 -6.62 -6.76 -11.29
C GLY A 74 -7.36 -5.73 -12.14
N ASN A 75 -6.60 -4.71 -12.55
CA ASN A 75 -7.13 -3.49 -13.16
C ASN A 75 -7.94 -3.73 -14.43
N THR A 76 -7.51 -4.65 -15.31
CA THR A 76 -8.22 -4.94 -16.56
C THR A 76 -9.63 -5.48 -16.29
N GLY A 77 -9.76 -6.43 -15.36
CA GLY A 77 -11.07 -6.96 -14.97
C GLY A 77 -11.99 -5.87 -14.40
N ALA A 78 -11.47 -5.02 -13.51
CA ALA A 78 -12.24 -3.92 -12.94
C ALA A 78 -12.71 -2.93 -14.00
N SER A 79 -11.84 -2.56 -14.94
CA SER A 79 -12.18 -1.66 -16.03
C SER A 79 -13.19 -2.27 -17.02
N LEU A 80 -13.03 -3.55 -17.39
CA LEU A 80 -14.00 -4.27 -18.23
C LEU A 80 -15.35 -4.40 -17.52
N ALA A 81 -15.36 -4.70 -16.22
CA ALA A 81 -16.59 -4.79 -15.44
C ALA A 81 -17.34 -3.45 -15.37
N LEU A 82 -16.63 -2.35 -15.16
CA LEU A 82 -17.21 -1.00 -15.15
C LEU A 82 -17.88 -0.67 -16.50
N LEU A 83 -17.17 -0.89 -17.61
CA LEU A 83 -17.71 -0.61 -18.92
C LEU A 83 -18.88 -1.54 -19.28
N ALA A 84 -18.75 -2.83 -18.95
CA ALA A 84 -19.79 -3.82 -19.17
C ALA A 84 -21.08 -3.48 -18.42
N ALA A 85 -20.97 -3.05 -17.15
CA ALA A 85 -22.13 -2.62 -16.37
C ALA A 85 -22.90 -1.45 -17.02
N VAL A 86 -22.17 -0.47 -17.59
CA VAL A 86 -22.80 0.67 -18.29
C VAL A 86 -23.41 0.28 -19.64
N ARG A 87 -22.76 -0.63 -20.38
CA ARG A 87 -23.20 -1.02 -21.75
C ARG A 87 -24.08 -2.25 -21.80
N GLY A 88 -24.41 -2.86 -20.65
CA GLY A 88 -25.32 -4.01 -20.56
C GLY A 88 -24.69 -5.33 -21.01
N TYR A 89 -23.36 -5.49 -20.88
CA TYR A 89 -22.67 -6.74 -21.11
C TYR A 89 -22.50 -7.54 -19.82
N LYS A 90 -22.36 -8.86 -19.94
CA LYS A 90 -22.01 -9.76 -18.85
C LYS A 90 -20.49 -9.91 -18.80
N CYS A 91 -19.95 -10.19 -17.62
CA CYS A 91 -18.53 -10.49 -17.45
C CYS A 91 -18.32 -11.82 -16.74
N ILE A 92 -17.36 -12.60 -17.26
CA ILE A 92 -16.82 -13.79 -16.59
C ILE A 92 -15.31 -13.60 -16.50
N PHE A 93 -14.80 -13.44 -15.28
CA PHE A 93 -13.37 -13.30 -15.04
C PHE A 93 -12.82 -14.56 -14.39
N VAL A 94 -11.70 -15.04 -14.91
CA VAL A 94 -11.00 -16.21 -14.37
C VAL A 94 -9.75 -15.73 -13.65
N MET A 95 -9.62 -16.12 -12.37
CA MET A 95 -8.57 -15.64 -11.48
C MET A 95 -7.86 -16.82 -10.82
N PRO A 96 -6.54 -16.71 -10.55
CA PRO A 96 -5.84 -17.70 -9.73
C PRO A 96 -6.24 -17.56 -8.25
N ASP A 97 -6.21 -18.68 -7.51
CA ASP A 97 -6.64 -18.80 -6.11
C ASP A 97 -5.80 -17.98 -5.10
N LYS A 98 -4.59 -17.57 -5.49
CA LYS A 98 -3.72 -16.68 -4.70
C LYS A 98 -4.18 -15.23 -4.60
N MET A 99 -5.24 -14.86 -5.33
CA MET A 99 -5.75 -13.49 -5.34
C MET A 99 -6.53 -13.16 -4.05
N SER A 100 -6.40 -11.92 -3.59
CA SER A 100 -7.10 -11.46 -2.39
C SER A 100 -8.62 -11.46 -2.58
N GLN A 101 -9.35 -11.68 -1.48
CA GLN A 101 -10.82 -11.66 -1.49
C GLN A 101 -11.37 -10.29 -1.94
N GLU A 102 -10.68 -9.19 -1.58
CA GLU A 102 -11.12 -7.86 -1.99
C GLU A 102 -11.14 -7.69 -3.51
N LYS A 103 -10.16 -8.26 -4.23
CA LYS A 103 -10.14 -8.23 -5.70
C LYS A 103 -11.33 -8.98 -6.31
N ILE A 104 -11.66 -10.15 -5.74
CA ILE A 104 -12.82 -10.95 -6.17
C ILE A 104 -14.12 -10.19 -5.89
N LEU A 105 -14.26 -9.63 -4.69
CA LEU A 105 -15.45 -8.88 -4.27
C LEU A 105 -15.63 -7.60 -5.10
N ASN A 106 -14.56 -6.91 -5.44
CA ASN A 106 -14.60 -5.73 -6.32
C ASN A 106 -15.20 -6.06 -7.68
N LEU A 107 -14.77 -7.15 -8.32
CA LEU A 107 -15.34 -7.57 -9.61
C LEU A 107 -16.81 -7.99 -9.48
N ARG A 108 -17.16 -8.70 -8.42
CA ARG A 108 -18.54 -9.10 -8.13
C ARG A 108 -19.46 -7.91 -7.85
N ALA A 109 -18.94 -6.82 -7.26
CA ALA A 109 -19.71 -5.60 -7.03
C ALA A 109 -20.22 -4.96 -8.33
N PHE A 110 -19.51 -5.11 -9.45
CA PHE A 110 -19.97 -4.73 -10.78
C PHE A 110 -20.87 -5.78 -11.46
N GLY A 111 -21.23 -6.87 -10.77
CA GLY A 111 -22.05 -7.94 -11.32
C GLY A 111 -21.30 -9.02 -12.11
N ALA A 112 -19.96 -9.02 -12.09
CA ALA A 112 -19.18 -10.02 -12.79
C ALA A 112 -19.23 -11.39 -12.12
N LYS A 113 -19.30 -12.47 -12.90
CA LYS A 113 -19.03 -13.84 -12.45
C LYS A 113 -17.51 -14.04 -12.34
N VAL A 114 -17.06 -14.53 -11.19
CA VAL A 114 -15.64 -14.83 -10.97
C VAL A 114 -15.45 -16.32 -10.78
N VAL A 115 -14.61 -16.93 -11.62
CA VAL A 115 -14.18 -18.33 -11.56
C VAL A 115 -12.74 -18.37 -11.00
N VAL A 116 -12.53 -19.14 -9.94
CA VAL A 116 -11.22 -19.27 -9.30
C VAL A 116 -10.58 -20.57 -9.75
N CYS A 117 -9.32 -20.50 -10.18
CA CYS A 117 -8.52 -21.62 -10.68
C CYS A 117 -7.25 -21.81 -9.82
N PRO A 118 -6.69 -23.03 -9.76
CA PRO A 118 -5.46 -23.28 -9.02
C PRO A 118 -4.28 -22.50 -9.64
N THR A 119 -3.43 -21.92 -8.77
CA THR A 119 -2.18 -21.25 -9.17
C THR A 119 -1.05 -22.26 -9.43
N ALA A 120 -1.02 -23.36 -8.67
CA ALA A 120 0.07 -24.34 -8.67
C ALA A 120 -0.08 -25.35 -9.83
N VAL A 121 -0.28 -24.86 -11.05
CA VAL A 121 -0.35 -25.66 -12.28
C VAL A 121 0.38 -24.94 -13.42
N ASP A 122 0.91 -25.71 -14.37
CA ASP A 122 1.55 -25.15 -15.56
C ASP A 122 0.53 -24.37 -16.43
N ALA A 123 1.02 -23.38 -17.18
CA ALA A 123 0.19 -22.57 -18.06
C ALA A 123 -0.59 -23.42 -19.10
N GLU A 124 -0.01 -24.54 -19.52
CA GLU A 124 -0.62 -25.49 -20.47
C GLU A 124 -1.60 -26.50 -19.81
N ASP A 125 -1.64 -26.57 -18.47
CA ASP A 125 -2.60 -27.43 -17.76
C ASP A 125 -4.04 -26.97 -18.07
N PRO A 126 -4.96 -27.87 -18.40
CA PRO A 126 -6.37 -27.53 -18.65
C PRO A 126 -7.08 -26.80 -17.52
N ARG A 127 -6.54 -26.89 -16.29
CA ARG A 127 -7.06 -26.19 -15.10
C ARG A 127 -6.45 -24.80 -14.91
N SER A 128 -5.43 -24.43 -15.71
CA SER A 128 -4.84 -23.10 -15.63
C SER A 128 -5.87 -22.03 -15.94
N TYR A 129 -5.76 -20.89 -15.27
CA TYR A 129 -6.72 -19.79 -15.47
C TYR A 129 -6.73 -19.27 -16.93
N TYR A 130 -5.63 -19.42 -17.66
CA TYR A 130 -5.55 -19.12 -19.10
C TYR A 130 -6.40 -20.08 -19.94
N LYS A 131 -6.23 -21.40 -19.72
CA LYS A 131 -6.98 -22.42 -20.50
C LYS A 131 -8.46 -22.41 -20.15
N VAL A 132 -8.78 -22.22 -18.86
CA VAL A 132 -10.17 -22.12 -18.40
C VAL A 132 -10.86 -20.90 -18.98
N SER A 133 -10.21 -19.73 -18.99
CA SER A 133 -10.81 -18.52 -19.58
C SER A 133 -11.06 -18.66 -21.08
N ARG A 134 -10.10 -19.25 -21.81
CA ARG A 134 -10.25 -19.51 -23.24
C ARG A 134 -11.41 -20.47 -23.51
N ARG A 135 -11.48 -21.59 -22.79
CA ARG A 135 -12.57 -22.56 -22.93
C ARG A 135 -13.93 -21.93 -22.64
N ILE A 136 -14.06 -21.14 -21.55
CA ILE A 136 -15.31 -20.44 -21.22
C ILE A 136 -15.72 -19.50 -22.37
N ALA A 137 -14.78 -18.80 -22.97
CA ALA A 137 -15.06 -17.94 -24.11
C ALA A 137 -15.56 -18.74 -25.32
N ASP A 138 -14.87 -19.85 -25.64
CA ASP A 138 -15.22 -20.70 -26.79
C ASP A 138 -16.59 -21.39 -26.63
N GLU A 139 -16.96 -21.77 -25.38
CA GLU A 139 -18.22 -22.45 -25.07
C GLU A 139 -19.39 -21.47 -24.84
N THR A 140 -19.14 -20.17 -24.68
CA THR A 140 -20.19 -19.18 -24.40
C THR A 140 -20.66 -18.50 -25.67
N PRO A 141 -21.93 -18.68 -26.09
CA PRO A 141 -22.47 -17.98 -27.26
C PRO A 141 -22.43 -16.45 -27.09
N ASN A 142 -22.18 -15.71 -28.16
CA ASN A 142 -22.09 -14.25 -28.14
C ASN A 142 -21.10 -13.76 -27.08
N SER A 143 -19.88 -14.33 -27.07
CA SER A 143 -18.82 -13.98 -26.16
C SER A 143 -17.63 -13.29 -26.87
N PHE A 144 -16.89 -12.53 -26.10
CA PHE A 144 -15.64 -11.89 -26.50
C PHE A 144 -14.54 -12.25 -25.51
N TYR A 145 -13.47 -12.88 -25.98
CA TYR A 145 -12.26 -13.12 -25.20
C TYR A 145 -11.33 -11.94 -25.33
N ALA A 146 -11.18 -11.15 -24.26
CA ALA A 146 -10.45 -9.89 -24.28
C ALA A 146 -8.96 -10.08 -24.53
N ASN A 147 -8.32 -11.10 -23.88
CA ASN A 147 -6.94 -11.54 -24.11
C ASN A 147 -5.91 -10.41 -24.18
N GLN A 148 -5.82 -9.62 -23.13
CA GLN A 148 -5.01 -8.40 -23.09
C GLN A 148 -3.54 -8.55 -23.46
N TYR A 149 -2.98 -9.76 -23.34
CA TYR A 149 -1.58 -10.04 -23.62
C TYR A 149 -1.30 -10.23 -25.13
N HIS A 150 -2.31 -10.58 -25.90
CA HIS A 150 -2.15 -10.89 -27.32
C HIS A 150 -3.09 -10.11 -28.24
N ASN A 151 -4.03 -9.36 -27.68
CA ASN A 151 -4.97 -8.59 -28.46
C ASN A 151 -4.36 -7.25 -28.92
N PRO A 152 -4.22 -7.00 -30.25
CA PRO A 152 -3.65 -5.77 -30.78
C PRO A 152 -4.42 -4.50 -30.40
N ALA A 153 -5.68 -4.63 -29.99
CA ALA A 153 -6.46 -3.52 -29.45
C ALA A 153 -5.85 -2.93 -28.16
N ASN A 154 -4.94 -3.66 -27.47
CA ASN A 154 -4.25 -3.16 -26.30
C ASN A 154 -3.29 -2.01 -26.64
N PRO A 155 -2.21 -2.18 -27.43
CA PRO A 155 -1.36 -1.04 -27.81
C PRO A 155 -2.14 0.01 -28.64
N GLU A 156 -3.12 -0.40 -29.43
CA GLU A 156 -3.99 0.51 -30.17
C GLU A 156 -4.75 1.47 -29.24
N ALA A 157 -5.24 1.02 -28.11
CA ALA A 157 -5.91 1.86 -27.12
C ALA A 157 -5.05 3.07 -26.70
N HIS A 158 -3.78 2.83 -26.43
CA HIS A 158 -2.84 3.88 -26.02
C HIS A 158 -2.40 4.75 -27.19
N TYR A 159 -2.27 4.19 -28.39
CA TYR A 159 -1.99 4.94 -29.60
C TYR A 159 -3.11 5.92 -29.96
N LEU A 160 -4.38 5.49 -29.79
CA LEU A 160 -5.56 6.29 -30.14
C LEU A 160 -6.02 7.24 -29.03
N SER A 161 -5.64 7.02 -27.76
CA SER A 161 -6.16 7.83 -26.64
C SER A 161 -5.06 8.44 -25.77
N SER A 162 -4.25 7.63 -25.08
CA SER A 162 -3.25 8.14 -24.12
C SER A 162 -2.21 9.03 -24.78
N ALA A 163 -1.64 8.59 -25.88
CA ALA A 163 -0.58 9.32 -26.56
C ALA A 163 -1.03 10.62 -27.21
N PRO A 164 -2.15 10.69 -27.95
CA PRO A 164 -2.70 11.96 -28.45
C PRO A 164 -3.04 12.95 -27.35
N GLU A 165 -3.58 12.47 -26.24
CA GLU A 165 -3.90 13.31 -25.08
C GLU A 165 -2.65 13.89 -24.44
N ILE A 166 -1.63 13.06 -24.18
CA ILE A 166 -0.32 13.51 -23.69
C ILE A 166 0.28 14.54 -24.65
N TRP A 167 0.27 14.23 -25.94
CA TRP A 167 0.79 15.15 -26.97
C TRP A 167 0.09 16.50 -26.96
N LYS A 168 -1.24 16.49 -26.87
CA LYS A 168 -2.03 17.73 -26.78
C LYS A 168 -1.73 18.53 -25.52
N GLN A 169 -1.56 17.84 -24.37
CA GLN A 169 -1.30 18.49 -23.09
C GLN A 169 0.10 19.07 -22.99
N THR A 170 1.09 18.47 -23.65
CA THR A 170 2.50 18.87 -23.58
C THR A 170 3.01 19.62 -24.79
N GLY A 171 2.27 19.63 -25.90
CA GLY A 171 2.78 20.11 -27.18
C GLY A 171 3.95 19.27 -27.73
N GLY A 172 4.19 18.06 -27.18
CA GLY A 172 5.38 17.25 -27.49
C GLY A 172 6.66 17.75 -26.81
N ASP A 173 6.54 18.66 -25.84
CA ASP A 173 7.68 19.24 -25.11
C ASP A 173 8.11 18.32 -23.94
N PHE A 174 8.65 17.17 -24.30
CA PHE A 174 9.35 16.24 -23.41
C PHE A 174 10.40 15.44 -24.20
N ASP A 175 11.46 15.00 -23.52
CA ASP A 175 12.61 14.33 -24.12
C ASP A 175 12.58 12.82 -23.90
N ALA A 176 11.94 12.35 -22.81
CA ALA A 176 11.82 10.93 -22.51
C ALA A 176 10.43 10.58 -22.00
N PHE A 177 9.94 9.40 -22.40
CA PHE A 177 8.72 8.79 -21.89
C PHE A 177 9.08 7.50 -21.14
N VAL A 178 8.70 7.44 -19.86
CA VAL A 178 9.03 6.33 -18.95
C VAL A 178 7.76 5.60 -18.56
N ALA A 179 7.73 4.28 -18.73
CA ALA A 179 6.59 3.46 -18.34
C ALA A 179 7.03 2.09 -17.81
N GLY A 180 6.32 1.59 -16.79
CA GLY A 180 6.44 0.20 -16.35
C GLY A 180 5.96 -0.76 -17.44
N MET A 181 6.68 -1.85 -17.61
CA MET A 181 6.41 -2.85 -18.64
C MET A 181 5.72 -4.08 -18.06
N GLY A 182 4.42 -4.26 -18.34
CA GLY A 182 3.66 -5.49 -18.13
C GLY A 182 3.24 -6.03 -19.50
N THR A 183 1.95 -5.98 -19.84
CA THR A 183 1.45 -6.42 -21.17
C THR A 183 2.10 -5.69 -22.37
N GLY A 184 2.77 -4.58 -22.14
CA GLY A 184 3.45 -3.80 -23.19
C GLY A 184 2.57 -2.80 -23.93
N GLY A 185 1.27 -2.85 -23.76
CA GLY A 185 0.35 -1.98 -24.50
C GLY A 185 0.66 -0.49 -24.38
N THR A 186 0.94 -0.01 -23.17
CA THR A 186 1.23 1.40 -22.91
C THR A 186 2.50 1.87 -23.62
N ILE A 187 3.63 1.20 -23.38
CA ILE A 187 4.92 1.62 -23.95
C ILE A 187 4.95 1.45 -25.47
N SER A 188 4.33 0.37 -25.99
CA SER A 188 4.27 0.11 -27.42
C SER A 188 3.36 1.08 -28.16
N GLY A 189 2.15 1.33 -27.63
CA GLY A 189 1.18 2.23 -28.24
C GLY A 189 1.58 3.70 -28.19
N CYS A 190 1.92 4.19 -26.98
CA CYS A 190 2.41 5.56 -26.81
C CYS A 190 3.72 5.77 -27.55
N GLY A 191 4.65 4.83 -27.43
CA GLY A 191 5.96 4.92 -28.08
C GLY A 191 5.85 5.01 -29.59
N LYS A 192 5.01 4.19 -30.23
CA LYS A 192 4.75 4.29 -31.67
C LYS A 192 4.29 5.70 -32.04
N TYR A 193 3.29 6.23 -31.33
CA TYR A 193 2.73 7.55 -31.61
C TYR A 193 3.78 8.67 -31.48
N PHE A 194 4.61 8.59 -30.42
CA PHE A 194 5.63 9.61 -30.17
C PHE A 194 6.77 9.54 -31.19
N LYS A 195 7.26 8.32 -31.48
CA LYS A 195 8.33 8.14 -32.49
C LYS A 195 7.94 8.57 -33.90
N GLU A 196 6.67 8.45 -34.27
CA GLU A 196 6.16 8.95 -35.56
C GLU A 196 6.18 10.49 -35.67
N ARG A 197 6.16 11.22 -34.52
CA ARG A 197 6.08 12.69 -34.47
C ARG A 197 7.37 13.36 -34.06
N LYS A 198 8.11 12.76 -33.17
CA LYS A 198 9.37 13.24 -32.61
C LYS A 198 10.26 12.03 -32.33
N PRO A 199 10.98 11.52 -33.35
CA PRO A 199 11.80 10.29 -33.26
C PRO A 199 12.86 10.32 -32.16
N GLU A 200 13.31 11.51 -31.76
CA GLU A 200 14.32 11.76 -30.72
C GLU A 200 13.81 11.49 -29.30
N ILE A 201 12.50 11.45 -29.05
CA ILE A 201 11.95 11.10 -27.73
C ILE A 201 12.46 9.72 -27.31
N LYS A 202 13.10 9.66 -26.14
CA LYS A 202 13.60 8.41 -25.57
C LYS A 202 12.48 7.62 -24.92
N LEU A 203 12.35 6.36 -25.30
CA LEU A 203 11.39 5.41 -24.72
C LEU A 203 12.12 4.54 -23.72
N VAL A 204 11.78 4.72 -22.45
CA VAL A 204 12.45 4.05 -21.32
C VAL A 204 11.48 3.08 -20.67
N GLY A 205 11.76 1.80 -20.80
CA GLY A 205 11.02 0.72 -20.12
C GLY A 205 11.52 0.54 -18.70
N VAL A 206 10.60 0.33 -17.75
CA VAL A 206 10.94 -0.02 -16.37
C VAL A 206 10.50 -1.44 -16.08
N ASP A 207 11.43 -2.26 -15.60
CA ASP A 207 11.26 -3.69 -15.40
C ASP A 207 11.69 -4.12 -13.99
N PRO A 208 10.88 -4.90 -13.25
CA PRO A 208 11.29 -5.38 -11.92
C PRO A 208 12.33 -6.49 -12.02
N ILE A 209 13.18 -6.58 -11.01
CA ILE A 209 14.09 -7.71 -10.84
C ILE A 209 13.27 -9.00 -10.70
N GLY A 210 13.55 -9.98 -11.54
CA GLY A 210 12.82 -11.25 -11.63
C GLY A 210 11.99 -11.40 -12.91
N SER A 211 11.73 -10.31 -13.64
CA SER A 211 11.09 -10.32 -14.95
C SER A 211 12.07 -10.66 -16.08
N LEU A 212 11.55 -11.07 -17.24
CA LEU A 212 12.33 -11.45 -18.42
C LEU A 212 12.84 -10.27 -19.25
N TYR A 213 12.20 -9.11 -19.22
CA TYR A 213 12.44 -8.07 -20.22
C TYR A 213 13.82 -7.46 -20.17
N TYR A 214 14.31 -7.11 -18.98
CA TYR A 214 15.61 -6.46 -18.84
C TYR A 214 16.74 -7.30 -19.40
N ASP A 215 16.84 -8.55 -18.99
CA ASP A 215 17.93 -9.44 -19.41
C ASP A 215 17.85 -9.72 -20.91
N PHE A 216 16.65 -9.89 -21.45
CA PHE A 216 16.45 -10.08 -22.88
C PHE A 216 16.85 -8.85 -23.70
N VAL A 217 16.42 -7.65 -23.30
CA VAL A 217 16.77 -6.40 -24.01
C VAL A 217 18.27 -6.12 -23.96
N LYS A 218 18.92 -6.37 -22.81
CA LYS A 218 20.36 -6.09 -22.64
C LYS A 218 21.28 -7.16 -23.23
N SER A 219 20.89 -8.42 -23.26
CA SER A 219 21.78 -9.53 -23.65
C SER A 219 21.26 -10.44 -24.74
N GLY A 220 19.99 -10.31 -25.15
CA GLY A 220 19.31 -11.24 -26.04
C GLY A 220 19.03 -12.62 -25.42
N ARG A 221 19.29 -12.82 -24.12
CA ARG A 221 19.14 -14.09 -23.44
C ARG A 221 17.83 -14.15 -22.67
N ILE A 222 17.14 -15.28 -22.77
CA ILE A 222 15.98 -15.59 -21.93
C ILE A 222 16.51 -16.21 -20.63
N THR A 223 16.34 -15.49 -19.52
CA THR A 223 16.71 -15.97 -18.19
C THR A 223 15.50 -16.63 -17.54
N LYS A 224 15.73 -17.41 -16.47
CA LYS A 224 14.63 -17.99 -15.70
C LYS A 224 14.01 -16.90 -14.81
N PRO A 225 12.70 -16.60 -14.98
CA PRO A 225 12.03 -15.62 -14.13
C PRO A 225 11.90 -16.12 -12.69
N PHE A 226 11.81 -15.20 -11.75
CA PHE A 226 11.52 -15.51 -10.35
C PHE A 226 10.59 -14.48 -9.73
N SER A 227 10.00 -14.84 -8.58
CA SER A 227 8.93 -14.05 -7.95
C SER A 227 9.44 -12.70 -7.44
N TYR A 228 8.68 -11.65 -7.72
CA TYR A 228 8.77 -10.30 -7.17
C TYR A 228 7.39 -9.86 -6.65
N LYS A 229 7.32 -8.76 -5.92
CA LYS A 229 6.11 -8.31 -5.22
C LYS A 229 5.39 -7.15 -5.90
N VAL A 230 6.07 -6.39 -6.78
CA VAL A 230 5.43 -5.33 -7.56
C VAL A 230 4.39 -5.94 -8.47
N GLU A 231 3.17 -5.41 -8.42
CA GLU A 231 2.06 -5.90 -9.25
C GLU A 231 1.87 -5.03 -10.49
N GLY A 232 1.46 -5.66 -11.60
CA GLY A 232 1.04 -4.99 -12.83
C GLY A 232 2.16 -4.61 -13.81
N ILE A 233 3.42 -4.91 -13.46
CA ILE A 233 4.58 -4.80 -14.34
C ILE A 233 5.47 -6.04 -14.18
N GLY A 234 6.33 -6.26 -15.18
CA GLY A 234 7.15 -7.47 -15.28
C GLY A 234 6.33 -8.66 -15.78
N GLU A 235 6.98 -9.58 -16.50
CA GLU A 235 6.35 -10.80 -17.02
C GLU A 235 7.34 -11.97 -17.02
N ASP A 236 6.79 -13.17 -17.03
CA ASP A 236 7.50 -14.45 -17.15
C ASP A 236 7.41 -15.07 -18.56
N PHE A 237 6.79 -14.35 -19.50
CA PHE A 237 6.69 -14.66 -20.92
C PHE A 237 6.69 -13.36 -21.75
N PHE A 238 6.70 -13.48 -23.08
CA PHE A 238 6.67 -12.33 -23.98
C PHE A 238 5.29 -12.15 -24.61
N PRO A 239 4.50 -11.16 -24.14
CA PRO A 239 3.22 -10.80 -24.77
C PRO A 239 3.44 -10.31 -26.20
N THR A 240 2.56 -10.68 -27.13
CA THR A 240 2.63 -10.17 -28.51
C THR A 240 2.28 -8.69 -28.65
N THR A 241 1.67 -8.11 -27.62
CA THR A 241 1.37 -6.67 -27.50
C THR A 241 2.58 -5.83 -27.09
N MET A 242 3.69 -6.49 -26.67
CA MET A 242 4.94 -5.82 -26.32
C MET A 242 5.86 -5.70 -27.55
N ASN A 243 6.21 -4.48 -27.90
CA ASN A 243 7.22 -4.20 -28.89
C ASN A 243 8.53 -3.75 -28.22
N LEU A 244 9.40 -4.70 -27.88
CA LEU A 244 10.69 -4.40 -27.24
C LEU A 244 11.66 -3.63 -28.15
N LYS A 245 11.50 -3.70 -29.49
CA LYS A 245 12.37 -3.00 -30.44
C LYS A 245 12.19 -1.48 -30.44
N ILE A 246 11.11 -0.98 -29.88
CA ILE A 246 10.84 0.46 -29.83
C ILE A 246 11.60 1.14 -28.69
N LEU A 247 12.10 0.39 -27.72
CA LEU A 247 12.79 0.90 -26.54
C LEU A 247 14.15 1.48 -26.92
N ASP A 248 14.45 2.68 -26.43
CA ASP A 248 15.80 3.25 -26.45
C ASP A 248 16.60 2.77 -25.23
N GLU A 249 15.91 2.58 -24.09
CA GLU A 249 16.54 2.14 -22.84
C GLU A 249 15.59 1.31 -21.98
N ILE A 250 16.16 0.50 -21.10
CA ILE A 250 15.45 -0.27 -20.08
C ILE A 250 16.16 -0.13 -18.73
N VAL A 251 15.40 0.16 -17.69
CA VAL A 251 15.89 0.36 -16.33
C VAL A 251 15.31 -0.70 -15.42
N ARG A 252 16.18 -1.34 -14.62
CA ARG A 252 15.78 -2.35 -13.64
C ARG A 252 15.52 -1.72 -12.28
N VAL A 253 14.47 -2.19 -11.60
CA VAL A 253 14.08 -1.74 -10.25
C VAL A 253 13.82 -2.93 -9.34
N ASP A 254 14.05 -2.77 -8.04
CA ASP A 254 13.71 -3.76 -7.02
C ASP A 254 12.44 -3.38 -6.24
N ASP A 255 11.83 -4.38 -5.60
CA ASP A 255 10.57 -4.20 -4.85
C ASP A 255 10.69 -3.16 -3.72
N LYS A 256 11.80 -3.18 -2.96
CA LYS A 256 12.00 -2.30 -1.81
C LYS A 256 12.05 -0.83 -2.23
N GLU A 257 12.87 -0.51 -3.25
CA GLU A 257 12.93 0.86 -3.76
C GLU A 257 11.59 1.33 -4.34
N CYS A 258 10.87 0.43 -5.06
CA CYS A 258 9.55 0.75 -5.61
C CYS A 258 8.55 1.10 -4.52
N PHE A 259 8.46 0.29 -3.45
CA PHE A 259 7.47 0.47 -2.40
C PHE A 259 7.81 1.64 -1.46
N LEU A 260 9.08 1.84 -1.15
CA LEU A 260 9.50 3.01 -0.38
C LEU A 260 9.19 4.31 -1.13
N LEU A 261 9.49 4.36 -2.43
CA LEU A 261 9.17 5.53 -3.24
C LEU A 261 7.66 5.72 -3.46
N THR A 262 6.87 4.64 -3.57
CA THR A 262 5.40 4.70 -3.60
C THR A 262 4.86 5.43 -2.36
N ARG A 263 5.37 5.07 -1.18
CA ARG A 263 4.99 5.70 0.09
C ARG A 263 5.46 7.16 0.16
N GLU A 264 6.66 7.45 -0.33
CA GLU A 264 7.22 8.80 -0.36
C GLU A 264 6.43 9.72 -1.30
N LEU A 265 6.09 9.27 -2.52
CA LEU A 265 5.20 9.99 -3.43
C LEU A 265 3.86 10.36 -2.77
N THR A 266 3.27 9.42 -2.04
CA THR A 266 2.02 9.68 -1.31
C THR A 266 2.20 10.74 -0.21
N ARG A 267 3.25 10.61 0.59
CA ARG A 267 3.47 11.46 1.79
C ARG A 267 4.00 12.86 1.45
N THR A 268 4.76 12.99 0.38
CA THR A 268 5.46 14.23 0.07
C THR A 268 4.91 14.97 -1.14
N GLU A 269 4.41 14.25 -2.15
CA GLU A 269 3.83 14.84 -3.37
C GLU A 269 2.29 14.79 -3.38
N GLY A 270 1.65 14.05 -2.44
CA GLY A 270 0.22 13.85 -2.42
C GLY A 270 -0.31 12.89 -3.50
N LEU A 271 0.59 12.16 -4.17
CA LEU A 271 0.25 11.23 -5.23
C LEU A 271 0.01 9.83 -4.68
N PHE A 272 -1.25 9.48 -4.46
CA PHE A 272 -1.63 8.17 -3.91
C PHE A 272 -1.69 7.11 -5.02
N VAL A 273 -0.53 6.54 -5.33
CA VAL A 273 -0.31 5.61 -6.45
C VAL A 273 -0.05 4.18 -6.00
N GLY A 274 -0.19 3.21 -6.89
CA GLY A 274 0.20 1.82 -6.68
C GLY A 274 1.70 1.57 -6.83
N GLY A 275 2.16 0.36 -6.51
CA GLY A 275 3.58 -0.02 -6.55
C GLY A 275 4.23 0.13 -7.92
N SER A 276 3.49 -0.12 -9.00
CA SER A 276 3.97 0.12 -10.36
C SER A 276 4.20 1.60 -10.67
N GLY A 277 3.45 2.51 -10.01
CA GLY A 277 3.70 3.96 -10.09
C GLY A 277 5.02 4.34 -9.43
N GLY A 278 5.29 3.82 -8.21
CA GLY A 278 6.58 3.98 -7.55
C GLY A 278 7.74 3.40 -8.37
N ALA A 279 7.54 2.22 -8.96
CA ALA A 279 8.51 1.60 -9.86
C ALA A 279 8.83 2.47 -11.08
N ALA A 280 7.81 3.02 -11.75
CA ALA A 280 7.99 3.89 -12.91
C ALA A 280 8.76 5.16 -12.53
N VAL A 281 8.47 5.77 -11.37
CA VAL A 281 9.20 6.95 -10.89
C VAL A 281 10.63 6.57 -10.46
N ALA A 282 10.85 5.42 -9.80
CA ALA A 282 12.20 4.94 -9.47
C ALA A 282 13.06 4.77 -10.73
N GLY A 283 12.49 4.14 -11.76
CA GLY A 283 13.14 4.01 -13.06
C GLY A 283 13.45 5.35 -13.70
N ALA A 284 12.51 6.30 -13.64
CA ALA A 284 12.71 7.66 -14.17
C ALA A 284 13.81 8.43 -13.43
N ILE A 285 13.88 8.32 -12.09
CA ILE A 285 14.95 8.93 -11.29
C ILE A 285 16.30 8.30 -11.64
N LYS A 286 16.39 6.98 -11.82
CA LYS A 286 17.62 6.31 -12.27
C LYS A 286 18.05 6.80 -13.65
N TYR A 287 17.12 6.89 -14.59
CA TYR A 287 17.35 7.43 -15.93
C TYR A 287 17.81 8.90 -15.88
N ALA A 288 17.11 9.73 -15.08
CA ALA A 288 17.47 11.12 -14.88
C ALA A 288 18.89 11.26 -14.35
N LYS A 289 19.26 10.52 -13.27
CA LYS A 289 20.62 10.57 -12.70
C LYS A 289 21.73 10.20 -13.70
N ALA A 290 21.45 9.28 -14.61
CA ALA A 290 22.39 8.88 -15.66
C ALA A 290 22.53 9.91 -16.79
N ASN A 291 21.52 10.79 -16.97
CA ASN A 291 21.43 11.74 -18.09
C ASN A 291 21.23 13.20 -17.60
N ASP A 292 21.48 13.49 -16.33
CA ASP A 292 21.05 14.73 -15.67
C ASP A 292 21.62 15.99 -16.33
N ARG A 293 20.71 16.85 -16.72
CA ARG A 293 21.05 18.16 -17.29
C ARG A 293 19.85 19.12 -17.19
N PRO A 294 20.10 20.44 -17.09
CA PRO A 294 19.05 21.44 -17.18
C PRO A 294 18.25 21.30 -18.48
N GLY A 295 16.94 21.44 -18.39
CA GLY A 295 16.04 21.38 -19.54
C GLY A 295 15.64 19.97 -19.99
N LEU A 296 16.21 18.89 -19.43
CA LEU A 296 15.74 17.53 -19.67
C LEU A 296 14.37 17.33 -19.03
N LYS A 297 13.35 17.06 -19.84
CA LYS A 297 11.98 16.81 -19.40
C LYS A 297 11.62 15.34 -19.57
N ILE A 298 11.26 14.68 -18.48
CA ILE A 298 10.93 13.26 -18.43
C ILE A 298 9.46 13.12 -18.06
N LEU A 299 8.67 12.45 -18.89
CA LEU A 299 7.28 12.14 -18.62
C LEU A 299 7.11 10.69 -18.19
N VAL A 300 6.54 10.45 -17.00
CA VAL A 300 6.33 9.14 -16.39
C VAL A 300 4.86 8.78 -16.40
N PHE A 301 4.53 7.55 -16.72
CA PHE A 301 3.17 7.05 -16.76
C PHE A 301 2.80 6.31 -15.47
N LEU A 302 1.87 6.87 -14.66
CA LEU A 302 1.39 6.28 -13.41
C LEU A 302 0.13 5.47 -13.63
N CYS A 303 0.26 4.15 -13.53
CA CYS A 303 -0.74 3.20 -14.02
C CYS A 303 -2.02 3.15 -13.21
N ASP A 304 -1.94 3.08 -11.86
CA ASP A 304 -3.08 2.88 -10.98
C ASP A 304 -2.93 3.54 -9.60
N GLY A 305 -4.02 3.52 -8.82
CA GLY A 305 -4.11 4.16 -7.51
C GLY A 305 -3.71 3.26 -6.36
N GLY A 306 -3.26 3.90 -5.26
CA GLY A 306 -2.79 3.26 -4.04
C GLY A 306 -3.89 2.58 -3.22
N ASN A 307 -5.16 2.93 -3.42
CA ASN A 307 -6.30 2.37 -2.69
C ASN A 307 -6.42 0.83 -2.82
N LYS A 308 -5.85 0.24 -3.86
CA LYS A 308 -5.80 -1.21 -4.08
C LYS A 308 -4.70 -1.93 -3.29
N TYR A 309 -3.84 -1.19 -2.59
CA TYR A 309 -2.62 -1.69 -1.94
C TYR A 309 -2.50 -1.25 -0.48
N VAL A 310 -3.60 -0.78 0.14
CA VAL A 310 -3.61 -0.26 1.52
C VAL A 310 -3.20 -1.34 2.52
N SER A 311 -3.63 -2.58 2.33
CA SER A 311 -3.27 -3.73 3.16
C SER A 311 -1.86 -4.31 2.89
N LYS A 312 -1.13 -3.78 1.90
CA LYS A 312 0.21 -4.22 1.51
C LYS A 312 1.23 -3.07 1.65
N ILE A 313 1.48 -2.33 0.55
CA ILE A 313 2.51 -1.28 0.47
C ILE A 313 2.35 -0.19 1.54
N PHE A 314 1.10 0.11 1.94
CA PHE A 314 0.79 1.14 2.94
C PHE A 314 0.60 0.58 4.36
N ASN A 315 0.70 -0.75 4.54
CA ASN A 315 0.70 -1.42 5.83
C ASN A 315 2.16 -1.66 6.27
N ASP A 316 2.54 -1.11 7.43
CA ASP A 316 3.90 -1.22 7.94
C ASP A 316 4.27 -2.65 8.32
N ASP A 317 3.32 -3.46 8.82
CA ASP A 317 3.59 -4.85 9.20
C ASP A 317 3.88 -5.68 7.95
N TRP A 318 3.04 -5.56 6.92
CA TRP A 318 3.30 -6.21 5.63
C TRP A 318 4.67 -5.81 5.04
N MET A 319 5.03 -4.54 5.14
CA MET A 319 6.32 -4.04 4.65
C MET A 319 7.50 -4.63 5.43
N ARG A 320 7.38 -4.82 6.77
CA ARG A 320 8.38 -5.46 7.61
C ARG A 320 8.49 -6.95 7.35
N GLU A 321 7.36 -7.66 7.29
CA GLU A 321 7.29 -9.09 6.97
C GLU A 321 7.98 -9.45 5.65
N ASN A 322 7.96 -8.51 4.69
CA ASN A 322 8.64 -8.69 3.40
C ASN A 322 10.05 -8.07 3.36
N GLY A 323 10.59 -7.56 4.49
CA GLY A 323 11.95 -7.00 4.58
C GLY A 323 12.13 -5.63 3.90
N PHE A 324 11.05 -4.91 3.62
CA PHE A 324 11.09 -3.60 2.96
C PHE A 324 11.21 -2.43 3.93
N LEU A 325 10.78 -2.61 5.18
CA LEU A 325 11.08 -1.71 6.29
C LEU A 325 11.98 -2.44 7.29
N GLU A 326 12.91 -1.68 7.86
CA GLU A 326 13.69 -2.18 8.99
C GLU A 326 12.76 -2.44 10.18
N ASP A 327 13.02 -3.51 10.91
CA ASP A 327 12.39 -3.73 12.19
C ASP A 327 12.74 -2.51 13.05
N GLN A 328 11.74 -1.71 13.39
CA GLN A 328 11.94 -0.78 14.49
C GLN A 328 12.34 -1.65 15.69
N PRO A 329 13.33 -1.26 16.49
CA PRO A 329 13.55 -1.91 17.77
C PRO A 329 12.20 -1.92 18.46
N GLY A 330 11.61 -3.12 18.56
CA GLY A 330 10.26 -3.32 19.07
C GLY A 330 10.16 -2.72 20.47
N LEU A 331 8.95 -2.46 20.92
CA LEU A 331 8.71 -2.06 22.31
C LEU A 331 9.17 -3.16 23.31
N GLY A 332 9.66 -4.28 22.79
CA GLY A 332 10.05 -5.45 23.57
C GLY A 332 8.98 -6.55 23.52
N THR A 333 9.16 -7.55 24.36
CA THR A 333 8.26 -8.70 24.51
C THR A 333 7.48 -8.62 25.83
N VAL A 334 6.48 -9.48 25.98
CA VAL A 334 5.77 -9.67 27.25
C VAL A 334 6.75 -10.06 28.35
N ARG A 335 7.81 -10.79 28.06
CA ARG A 335 8.91 -11.13 28.99
C ARG A 335 9.57 -9.85 29.53
N ASP A 336 9.86 -8.88 28.67
CA ASP A 336 10.47 -7.61 29.07
C ASP A 336 9.48 -6.77 29.89
N LEU A 337 8.19 -6.79 29.53
CA LEU A 337 7.14 -6.11 30.29
C LEU A 337 6.99 -6.73 31.69
N LEU A 338 6.96 -8.06 31.84
CA LEU A 338 6.92 -8.73 33.14
C LEU A 338 8.18 -8.45 33.95
N ALA A 339 9.35 -8.44 33.35
CA ALA A 339 10.60 -8.08 34.03
C ALA A 339 10.58 -6.63 34.54
N ALA A 340 10.05 -5.69 33.76
CA ALA A 340 9.89 -4.29 34.16
C ALA A 340 8.84 -4.08 35.26
N LYS A 341 7.80 -4.94 35.32
CA LYS A 341 6.80 -4.96 36.38
C LYS A 341 7.37 -5.41 37.73
N GLY A 342 8.49 -6.15 37.73
CA GLY A 342 9.15 -6.70 38.92
C GLY A 342 8.57 -8.06 39.31
N HIS A 343 9.34 -8.79 40.11
CA HIS A 343 8.94 -10.13 40.62
C HIS A 343 7.97 -10.01 41.80
N ALA A 344 6.74 -9.56 41.54
CA ALA A 344 5.68 -9.81 42.50
C ALA A 344 5.19 -11.29 42.31
N GLU A 345 5.18 -12.08 43.37
CA GLU A 345 4.55 -13.41 43.35
C GLU A 345 3.14 -13.27 42.76
N MET A 346 2.85 -14.07 41.75
CA MET A 346 1.53 -14.06 41.14
C MET A 346 0.47 -14.56 42.13
N VAL A 347 -0.42 -13.64 42.49
CA VAL A 347 -1.53 -13.96 43.40
C VAL A 347 -2.60 -14.72 42.62
N THR A 348 -2.91 -15.95 43.04
CA THR A 348 -3.90 -16.82 42.40
C THR A 348 -4.89 -17.37 43.44
N ALA A 349 -6.07 -17.78 42.97
CA ALA A 349 -7.03 -18.56 43.73
C ALA A 349 -7.21 -19.93 43.07
N THR A 350 -7.77 -20.89 43.82
CA THR A 350 -8.20 -22.18 43.25
C THR A 350 -9.71 -22.20 43.03
N THR A 351 -10.23 -23.13 42.27
CA THR A 351 -11.69 -23.29 42.04
C THR A 351 -12.46 -23.47 43.32
N GLN A 352 -11.82 -23.97 44.38
CA GLN A 352 -12.42 -24.22 45.70
C GLN A 352 -12.28 -23.06 46.69
N SER A 353 -11.49 -22.05 46.36
CA SER A 353 -11.36 -20.85 47.20
C SER A 353 -12.73 -20.18 47.36
N LYS A 354 -13.01 -19.71 48.59
CA LYS A 354 -14.29 -19.07 48.87
C LYS A 354 -14.32 -17.62 48.44
N VAL A 355 -15.48 -17.09 48.05
CA VAL A 355 -15.69 -15.69 47.68
C VAL A 355 -15.10 -14.74 48.72
N ARG A 356 -15.36 -14.99 50.05
CA ARG A 356 -14.79 -14.13 51.12
C ARG A 356 -13.27 -14.08 51.11
N GLU A 357 -12.62 -15.22 50.86
CA GLU A 357 -11.18 -15.34 50.87
C GLU A 357 -10.56 -14.55 49.72
N VAL A 358 -11.18 -14.62 48.54
CA VAL A 358 -10.76 -13.89 47.35
C VAL A 358 -10.97 -12.38 47.51
N ILE A 359 -12.08 -11.95 48.15
CA ILE A 359 -12.31 -10.53 48.48
C ILE A 359 -11.21 -10.00 49.42
N GLU A 360 -10.87 -10.75 50.48
CA GLU A 360 -9.83 -10.39 51.44
C GLU A 360 -8.45 -10.36 50.74
N LEU A 361 -8.20 -11.34 49.86
CA LEU A 361 -6.98 -11.41 49.06
C LEU A 361 -6.81 -10.16 48.15
N MET A 362 -7.86 -9.78 47.41
CA MET A 362 -7.88 -8.60 46.58
C MET A 362 -7.61 -7.31 47.40
N LYS A 363 -8.28 -7.17 48.54
CA LYS A 363 -8.07 -6.02 49.43
C LYS A 363 -6.64 -5.94 49.96
N ARG A 364 -6.12 -7.06 50.47
CA ARG A 364 -4.76 -7.12 51.05
C ARG A 364 -3.68 -6.85 50.04
N GLN A 365 -3.86 -7.31 48.80
CA GLN A 365 -2.89 -7.17 47.73
C GLN A 365 -3.14 -5.94 46.86
N SER A 366 -4.21 -5.17 47.11
CA SER A 366 -4.62 -4.03 46.30
C SER A 366 -4.75 -4.35 44.80
N ILE A 367 -5.33 -5.51 44.50
CA ILE A 367 -5.56 -6.01 43.14
C ILE A 367 -7.05 -6.16 42.85
N SER A 368 -7.46 -5.85 41.64
CA SER A 368 -8.85 -5.89 41.18
C SER A 368 -9.22 -7.16 40.41
N GLN A 369 -8.28 -8.10 40.25
CA GLN A 369 -8.47 -9.31 39.46
C GLN A 369 -7.56 -10.41 39.98
N VAL A 370 -8.08 -11.67 39.99
CA VAL A 370 -7.36 -12.83 40.45
C VAL A 370 -7.54 -13.99 39.47
N PRO A 371 -6.47 -14.53 38.88
CA PRO A 371 -6.51 -15.76 38.10
C PRO A 371 -6.90 -16.96 39.01
N VAL A 372 -7.80 -17.76 38.49
CA VAL A 372 -8.20 -19.05 39.13
C VAL A 372 -7.40 -20.17 38.47
N VAL A 373 -6.53 -20.81 39.24
CA VAL A 373 -5.58 -21.80 38.74
C VAL A 373 -5.79 -23.13 39.49
N GLU A 374 -5.85 -24.22 38.74
CA GLU A 374 -5.98 -25.59 39.26
C GLU A 374 -4.83 -26.42 38.70
N LYS A 375 -4.01 -27.00 39.60
CA LYS A 375 -2.84 -27.83 39.20
C LYS A 375 -1.94 -27.16 38.15
N GLY A 376 -1.70 -25.87 38.30
CA GLY A 376 -0.87 -25.07 37.37
C GLY A 376 -1.59 -24.60 36.10
N LYS A 377 -2.81 -25.08 35.82
CA LYS A 377 -3.59 -24.70 34.65
C LYS A 377 -4.61 -23.62 34.96
N LEU A 378 -4.72 -22.64 34.10
CA LEU A 378 -5.72 -21.57 34.16
C LEU A 378 -7.14 -22.16 33.99
N ARG A 379 -8.06 -21.79 34.89
CA ARG A 379 -9.48 -22.16 34.84
C ARG A 379 -10.41 -20.99 34.51
N GLY A 380 -9.95 -19.79 34.83
CA GLY A 380 -10.71 -18.56 34.60
C GLY A 380 -10.05 -17.39 35.32
N ILE A 381 -10.73 -16.26 35.29
CA ILE A 381 -10.38 -15.06 36.04
C ILE A 381 -11.59 -14.56 36.83
N VAL A 382 -11.35 -13.95 37.97
CA VAL A 382 -12.39 -13.28 38.75
C VAL A 382 -11.97 -11.81 38.94
N ALA A 383 -12.83 -10.90 38.55
CA ALA A 383 -12.65 -9.46 38.76
C ALA A 383 -13.61 -8.96 39.85
N GLU A 384 -13.35 -7.76 40.39
CA GLU A 384 -14.22 -7.07 41.34
C GLU A 384 -15.67 -6.99 40.87
N VAL A 385 -15.89 -6.71 39.59
CA VAL A 385 -17.22 -6.61 38.98
C VAL A 385 -17.95 -7.95 39.01
N ASP A 386 -17.27 -9.08 38.90
CA ASP A 386 -17.86 -10.40 38.91
C ASP A 386 -18.32 -10.77 40.33
N LEU A 387 -17.48 -10.45 41.32
CA LEU A 387 -17.84 -10.55 42.74
C LEU A 387 -19.00 -9.65 43.11
N LEU A 388 -19.00 -8.41 42.64
CA LEU A 388 -20.11 -7.48 42.89
C LEU A 388 -21.40 -8.00 42.28
N ARG A 389 -21.37 -8.49 41.04
CA ARG A 389 -22.53 -9.11 40.37
C ARG A 389 -23.07 -10.30 41.17
N HIS A 390 -22.18 -11.18 41.61
CA HIS A 390 -22.54 -12.34 42.44
C HIS A 390 -23.23 -11.95 43.76
N LEU A 391 -22.71 -10.90 44.44
CA LEU A 391 -23.25 -10.46 45.72
C LEU A 391 -24.58 -9.69 45.58
N VAL A 392 -24.80 -9.00 44.48
CA VAL A 392 -26.01 -8.19 44.21
C VAL A 392 -27.19 -9.07 43.75
N THR A 393 -26.92 -10.13 42.98
CA THR A 393 -27.96 -10.99 42.38
C THR A 393 -28.68 -11.94 43.40
N GLY A 394 -28.41 -11.82 44.68
CA GLY A 394 -29.32 -12.25 45.72
C GLY A 394 -29.19 -13.67 46.29
N THR A 395 -28.34 -14.52 45.79
CA THR A 395 -28.03 -15.84 46.35
C THR A 395 -26.75 -15.84 47.20
N LYS A 396 -26.53 -14.81 47.88
CA LYS A 396 -25.39 -14.42 48.69
C LYS A 396 -24.69 -15.55 49.40
N ARG A 397 -23.62 -15.99 48.91
CA ARG A 397 -22.81 -16.91 49.73
C ARG A 397 -21.37 -16.46 49.64
N LEU A 398 -20.94 -15.73 50.62
CA LEU A 398 -19.50 -15.46 50.84
C LEU A 398 -18.70 -16.75 50.94
N ASP A 399 -19.39 -17.88 51.22
CA ASP A 399 -18.80 -19.21 51.28
C ASP A 399 -18.92 -20.02 49.97
N SER A 400 -19.51 -19.45 48.91
CA SER A 400 -19.56 -20.09 47.58
C SER A 400 -18.16 -20.30 47.03
N PRO A 401 -17.90 -21.41 46.31
CA PRO A 401 -16.64 -21.60 45.59
C PRO A 401 -16.48 -20.58 44.46
N ILE A 402 -15.28 -20.06 44.29
CA ILE A 402 -14.99 -19.04 43.28
C ILE A 402 -15.03 -19.62 41.87
N GLY A 403 -14.86 -20.94 41.71
CA GLY A 403 -14.96 -21.61 40.43
C GLY A 403 -16.29 -21.40 39.70
N ASP A 404 -17.38 -21.16 40.46
CA ASP A 404 -18.71 -20.90 39.90
C ASP A 404 -18.87 -19.46 39.34
N ILE A 405 -17.92 -18.60 39.65
CA ILE A 405 -17.96 -17.17 39.33
C ILE A 405 -16.84 -16.79 38.31
N ALA A 406 -15.84 -17.69 38.19
CA ALA A 406 -14.72 -17.45 37.29
C ALA A 406 -15.18 -17.36 35.83
N GLU A 407 -14.83 -16.26 35.16
CA GLU A 407 -15.18 -16.02 33.79
C GLU A 407 -13.97 -16.23 32.84
N SER A 408 -14.24 -16.41 31.55
CA SER A 408 -13.22 -16.55 30.51
C SER A 408 -12.93 -15.25 29.75
N ASP A 409 -13.25 -14.09 30.34
CA ASP A 409 -13.03 -12.78 29.76
C ASP A 409 -11.55 -12.33 29.92
N TYR A 410 -10.65 -13.09 29.34
CA TYR A 410 -9.22 -12.86 29.32
C TYR A 410 -8.61 -13.26 27.96
N ALA A 411 -7.52 -12.60 27.56
CA ALA A 411 -6.68 -13.06 26.47
C ALA A 411 -5.52 -13.91 27.02
N THR A 412 -4.98 -14.81 26.20
CA THR A 412 -3.73 -15.53 26.51
C THR A 412 -2.63 -15.09 25.58
N VAL A 413 -1.43 -14.88 26.12
CA VAL A 413 -0.23 -14.50 25.39
C VAL A 413 0.96 -15.32 25.87
N SER A 414 1.97 -15.52 25.02
CA SER A 414 3.24 -16.15 25.44
C SER A 414 4.24 -15.09 25.96
N PRO A 415 5.26 -15.49 26.70
CA PRO A 415 6.34 -14.58 27.12
C PRO A 415 7.04 -13.87 25.95
N ASP A 416 7.09 -14.53 24.78
CA ASP A 416 7.76 -14.01 23.58
C ASP A 416 6.84 -13.20 22.67
N THR A 417 5.57 -13.02 23.07
CA THR A 417 4.61 -12.16 22.33
C THR A 417 5.12 -10.72 22.35
N LYS A 418 5.15 -10.07 21.18
CA LYS A 418 5.53 -8.64 21.05
C LYS A 418 4.54 -7.74 21.80
N VAL A 419 5.05 -6.71 22.49
CA VAL A 419 4.23 -5.78 23.29
C VAL A 419 3.16 -5.09 22.46
N GLU A 420 3.44 -4.81 21.18
CA GLU A 420 2.49 -4.23 20.23
C GLU A 420 1.22 -5.08 20.05
N LEU A 421 1.35 -6.39 20.08
CA LEU A 421 0.22 -7.32 19.95
C LEU A 421 -0.60 -7.41 21.25
N VAL A 422 0.01 -7.14 22.41
CA VAL A 422 -0.69 -7.14 23.71
C VAL A 422 -1.74 -6.02 23.75
N GLN A 423 -1.51 -4.89 23.12
CA GLN A 423 -2.48 -3.81 23.01
C GLN A 423 -3.78 -4.30 22.32
N ALA A 424 -3.66 -5.03 21.23
CA ALA A 424 -4.81 -5.60 20.52
C ALA A 424 -5.53 -6.66 21.38
N ALA A 425 -4.76 -7.53 22.05
CA ALA A 425 -5.31 -8.55 22.96
C ALA A 425 -6.09 -7.93 24.14
N LEU A 426 -5.64 -6.79 24.65
CA LEU A 426 -6.29 -6.06 25.76
C LEU A 426 -7.43 -5.12 25.29
N ALA A 427 -7.65 -4.94 23.98
CA ALA A 427 -8.76 -4.11 23.49
C ALA A 427 -10.10 -4.65 23.92
N ASP A 428 -10.31 -5.96 23.75
CA ASP A 428 -11.57 -6.66 24.02
C ASP A 428 -11.56 -7.46 25.31
N ALA A 429 -10.40 -7.74 25.92
CA ALA A 429 -10.28 -8.50 27.13
C ALA A 429 -9.97 -7.62 28.36
N LYS A 430 -10.38 -8.08 29.56
CA LYS A 430 -10.07 -7.42 30.84
C LYS A 430 -8.57 -7.42 31.12
N VAL A 431 -7.92 -8.56 30.83
CA VAL A 431 -6.49 -8.82 31.07
C VAL A 431 -5.91 -9.77 30.04
N ALA A 432 -4.58 -9.80 29.92
CA ALA A 432 -3.83 -10.84 29.23
C ALA A 432 -3.11 -11.74 30.25
N ILE A 433 -3.42 -13.03 30.24
CA ILE A 433 -2.73 -14.02 31.02
C ILE A 433 -1.54 -14.56 30.24
N VAL A 434 -0.37 -14.49 30.85
CA VAL A 434 0.86 -14.97 30.24
C VAL A 434 1.01 -16.45 30.53
N THR A 435 1.02 -17.28 29.50
CA THR A 435 1.18 -18.73 29.62
C THR A 435 2.37 -19.22 28.83
N ASP A 436 3.02 -20.25 29.37
CA ASP A 436 4.10 -20.98 28.72
C ASP A 436 3.81 -22.46 28.89
N GLU A 437 3.61 -23.20 27.79
CA GLU A 437 3.19 -24.61 27.77
C GLU A 437 2.04 -24.93 28.79
N GLU A 438 0.95 -24.17 28.72
CA GLU A 438 -0.21 -24.27 29.63
C GLU A 438 0.04 -23.80 31.06
N THR A 439 1.26 -23.48 31.46
CA THR A 439 1.59 -22.96 32.79
C THR A 439 1.46 -21.43 32.82
N VAL A 440 0.73 -20.93 33.81
CA VAL A 440 0.58 -19.47 33.98
C VAL A 440 1.88 -18.89 34.54
N LYS A 441 2.44 -17.92 33.84
CA LYS A 441 3.70 -17.21 34.18
C LYS A 441 3.46 -15.81 34.72
N GLY A 442 2.32 -15.21 34.43
CA GLY A 442 2.02 -13.84 34.86
C GLY A 442 0.70 -13.32 34.34
N ILE A 443 0.40 -12.11 34.70
CA ILE A 443 -0.78 -11.36 34.27
C ILE A 443 -0.35 -9.96 33.82
N VAL A 444 -0.86 -9.52 32.70
CA VAL A 444 -0.66 -8.19 32.15
C VAL A 444 -2.00 -7.48 32.05
N THR A 445 -2.09 -6.32 32.66
CA THR A 445 -3.27 -5.45 32.62
C THR A 445 -3.03 -4.23 31.73
N LYS A 446 -4.09 -3.49 31.43
CA LYS A 446 -3.99 -2.24 30.66
C LYS A 446 -3.04 -1.23 31.33
N ILE A 447 -3.04 -1.16 32.67
CA ILE A 447 -2.17 -0.23 33.40
C ILE A 447 -0.70 -0.67 33.34
N ASP A 448 -0.42 -1.99 33.40
CA ASP A 448 0.95 -2.50 33.25
C ASP A 448 1.55 -2.13 31.89
N LEU A 449 0.72 -2.24 30.85
CA LEU A 449 1.12 -1.85 29.49
C LEU A 449 1.36 -0.32 29.39
N ILE A 450 0.48 0.50 29.99
CA ILE A 450 0.64 1.95 30.03
C ILE A 450 1.92 2.32 30.74
N ASP A 451 2.18 1.76 31.92
CA ASP A 451 3.38 2.04 32.72
C ASP A 451 4.67 1.61 32.00
N PHE A 452 4.63 0.46 31.33
CA PHE A 452 5.76 -0.01 30.52
C PHE A 452 6.05 0.95 29.35
N LEU A 453 5.03 1.36 28.61
CA LEU A 453 5.16 2.30 27.50
C LEU A 453 5.61 3.69 27.94
N ALA A 454 5.15 4.16 29.10
CA ALA A 454 5.54 5.47 29.65
C ALA A 454 7.02 5.52 30.08
N ARG A 455 7.61 4.37 30.43
CA ARG A 455 9.04 4.25 30.81
C ARG A 455 9.96 4.09 29.59
N GLN A 456 9.42 3.79 28.41
CA GLN A 456 10.22 3.76 27.19
C GLN A 456 10.73 5.18 26.88
N PRO A 457 12.01 5.36 26.51
CA PRO A 457 12.51 6.67 26.11
C PRO A 457 11.65 7.18 24.94
N SER A 458 11.12 8.40 25.08
CA SER A 458 10.29 9.04 24.06
C SER A 458 11.03 9.03 22.72
N LYS A 459 10.57 8.21 21.78
CA LYS A 459 11.14 8.16 20.43
C LYS A 459 10.91 9.51 19.75
N GLY A 460 11.99 10.29 19.69
CA GLY A 460 12.27 11.23 18.61
C GLY A 460 11.32 12.41 18.45
N ALA A 461 11.51 13.43 19.25
CA ALA A 461 11.73 14.71 18.59
C ALA A 461 13.14 14.64 17.99
N THR A 462 13.29 14.37 16.70
CA THR A 462 14.49 14.73 15.97
C THR A 462 14.60 16.24 16.11
N MET A 463 15.49 16.69 17.00
CA MET A 463 15.89 18.09 17.02
C MET A 463 16.34 18.44 15.59
N PRO A 464 15.87 19.56 15.04
CA PRO A 464 16.44 20.06 13.81
C PRO A 464 17.97 20.22 14.05
N PRO A 465 18.80 19.94 13.03
CA PRO A 465 20.25 20.09 13.17
C PRO A 465 20.53 21.50 13.70
N PRO A 466 21.48 21.65 14.66
CA PRO A 466 21.83 22.96 15.19
C PRO A 466 22.25 23.86 14.02
N ALA A 467 21.68 25.05 13.98
CA ALA A 467 22.07 26.07 13.00
C ALA A 467 23.59 26.25 13.08
N PRO A 468 24.30 26.44 11.95
CA PRO A 468 25.75 26.54 11.94
C PRO A 468 26.20 27.66 12.86
N GLY A 469 26.91 27.28 13.91
CA GLY A 469 27.41 28.17 14.93
C GLY A 469 28.33 29.22 14.34
N LYS A 470 28.02 30.48 14.58
CA LYS A 470 28.94 31.60 14.37
C LYS A 470 30.22 31.33 15.18
N ALA A 471 31.32 31.21 14.48
CA ALA A 471 32.63 31.01 15.04
C ALA A 471 32.92 32.07 16.15
N ALA A 472 33.18 31.56 17.35
CA ALA A 472 33.62 32.37 18.47
C ALA A 472 35.00 32.97 18.16
N LYS A 473 35.07 34.29 17.95
CA LYS A 473 36.32 35.03 17.97
C LYS A 473 36.79 35.20 19.40
N ALA A 474 38.01 34.73 19.64
CA ALA A 474 38.72 34.83 20.91
C ALA A 474 38.86 36.29 21.38
N LYS A 475 38.61 36.49 22.66
CA LYS A 475 38.87 37.75 23.38
C LYS A 475 40.38 37.99 23.49
N ALA A 476 40.86 39.12 22.96
CA ALA A 476 42.07 39.77 23.42
C ALA A 476 41.68 41.05 24.17
N ASN A 477 42.02 41.06 25.43
CA ASN A 477 41.89 42.19 26.36
C ASN A 477 42.90 43.28 25.96
N LYS A 478 42.48 44.56 25.90
CA LYS A 478 43.29 45.71 26.38
C LYS A 478 42.41 46.94 26.62
N ASN A 479 42.68 47.54 27.77
CA ASN A 479 42.12 48.73 28.39
C ASN A 479 42.16 50.01 27.55
N GLY A 480 41.27 50.95 27.83
CA GLY A 480 41.55 52.36 27.69
C GLY A 480 40.41 53.29 27.32
N SER A 481 39.74 53.80 28.31
CA SER A 481 39.29 55.18 28.56
C SER A 481 38.57 56.05 27.50
N HIS A 482 37.48 56.60 27.96
CA HIS A 482 36.94 57.97 27.89
C HIS A 482 35.98 58.44 26.78
N LYS A 483 34.82 58.83 27.31
CA LYS A 483 33.98 60.05 27.10
C LYS A 483 33.13 60.22 25.82
N ALA A 484 31.85 60.15 26.06
CA ALA A 484 30.84 61.24 26.04
C ALA A 484 30.23 61.70 24.73
N LYS A 485 28.94 61.66 24.75
CA LYS A 485 27.90 62.62 24.34
C LYS A 485 26.97 62.21 23.20
N LYS A 486 25.71 62.10 23.62
CA LYS A 486 24.45 62.29 22.83
C LYS A 486 24.40 63.64 22.16
N PRO A 487 23.43 64.01 21.29
CA PRO A 487 22.06 63.51 21.20
C PRO A 487 21.45 63.46 19.74
N ALA A 488 20.26 62.94 19.67
CA ALA A 488 19.29 63.06 18.57
C ALA A 488 18.85 64.50 18.29
N PRO A 489 18.02 64.89 17.28
CA PRO A 489 16.69 64.31 17.03
C PRO A 489 16.07 64.48 15.60
N ARG A 490 14.92 63.77 15.42
CA ARG A 490 13.69 64.24 14.70
C ARG A 490 13.76 64.63 13.18
N ALA A 491 12.83 64.39 12.36
CA ALA A 491 11.46 63.99 12.25
C ALA A 491 10.91 64.18 10.84
N LYS A 492 9.73 63.56 10.55
CA LYS A 492 8.65 63.94 9.64
C LYS A 492 8.85 63.58 8.15
N ALA A 493 8.06 62.77 7.58
CA ALA A 493 6.60 62.70 7.35
C ALA A 493 6.18 63.21 5.94
N LYS A 494 5.20 62.46 5.44
CA LYS A 494 4.24 62.77 4.34
C LYS A 494 4.55 62.07 3.01
N ALA A 495 3.77 61.10 2.58
CA ALA A 495 2.36 61.07 2.22
C ALA A 495 2.07 61.46 0.77
N ARG A 496 1.20 60.64 0.21
CA ARG A 496 0.39 60.75 -1.05
C ARG A 496 0.98 60.06 -2.28
N ALA A 497 0.31 59.05 -2.80
CA ALA A 497 -1.07 58.84 -3.29
C ALA A 497 -1.11 58.98 -4.84
N ARG A 498 -1.73 57.98 -5.44
CA ARG A 498 -2.38 57.90 -6.74
C ARG A 498 -1.50 57.86 -8.00
N ALA A 499 -1.50 56.78 -8.74
CA ALA A 499 -2.45 56.41 -9.81
C ALA A 499 -2.38 54.89 -10.01
#